data_9281fecc5905b5aedd13ec0fb6a76b7f
#
_entry.id   9281fecc5905b5aedd13ec0fb6a76b7f
#
_cell.length_a   1.000
_cell.length_b   1.000
_cell.length_c   1.000
_cell.angle_alpha   90.00
_cell.angle_beta   90.00
_cell.angle_gamma   90.00
#
_symmetry.space_group_name_H-M   'P 1'
#
loop_
_entity.id
_entity.type
_entity.pdbx_description
1 polymer ?
#
loop_
_entity_poly.entity_id
_entity_poly.type
_entity_poly.pdbx_seq_one_letter_code
_entity_poly.pdbx_strand_id
1 'polypeptide(L)'
;MSKGKFERTKPHVNVGTIGHVDHGKTTLTAALTKVMAEKFGGEYKAYDQIDKAPEERARGITIATAHVEYQSAARHYAHVDCPGHADYVKNMITGAAQMDGAILVVSAADGPMPQTREHILLAYQVGVPHMVVFLNKADMVDDAELLELVELEVRDLLTMYKFPGDKTPIITGSALKALEGDESEIGVPSVLKLVQALDDFIPVPKRAVEGAFLMPVEDVFSIAGRGTVVTGRIERGIVKINDEVEIVGIRPTQKTTCTGVEMFRKLLDEGQAGDNVGVLLRGTKREEVERGQVLCKPGSINPHTKFEAEVYVLTKEEGGRHTPFFKGYRPQFYFRTTDVTGAVELPEGTEMVMPGDNIKIVVELIAPIAMEQGLRFAIREGGKTVGAGVVAKVIA
;
A
#
# COMPACT_ATOMS: atom_id res chain seq x y z
N MET A 1 22.88 -19.42 12.32
CA MET A 1 23.02 -19.58 10.86
C MET A 1 23.28 -18.19 10.28
N SER A 2 24.28 -18.04 9.40
CA SER A 2 24.52 -16.79 8.68
C SER A 2 23.35 -16.51 7.74
N LYS A 3 22.80 -15.30 7.77
CA LYS A 3 21.77 -14.89 6.80
C LYS A 3 22.38 -14.88 5.40
N GLY A 4 21.66 -15.40 4.41
CA GLY A 4 22.07 -15.30 3.00
C GLY A 4 22.08 -13.86 2.51
N LYS A 5 22.87 -13.60 1.47
CA LYS A 5 22.88 -12.30 0.79
C LYS A 5 21.78 -12.27 -0.28
N PHE A 6 21.09 -11.14 -0.42
CA PHE A 6 20.13 -10.94 -1.50
C PHE A 6 20.88 -10.59 -2.80
N GLU A 7 20.59 -11.30 -3.87
CA GLU A 7 21.13 -11.04 -5.21
C GLU A 7 20.06 -10.45 -6.13
N ARG A 8 20.34 -9.30 -6.71
CA ARG A 8 19.44 -8.61 -7.66
C ARG A 8 19.60 -9.19 -9.07
N THR A 9 19.01 -10.35 -9.31
CA THR A 9 19.10 -11.05 -10.61
C THR A 9 17.99 -10.69 -11.59
N LYS A 10 16.87 -10.14 -11.08
CA LYS A 10 15.67 -9.79 -11.85
C LYS A 10 15.17 -8.39 -11.46
N PRO A 11 14.43 -7.69 -12.36
CA PRO A 11 13.72 -6.47 -12.00
C PRO A 11 12.80 -6.69 -10.81
N HIS A 12 12.80 -5.76 -9.86
CA HIS A 12 11.99 -5.81 -8.66
C HIS A 12 10.73 -4.97 -8.80
N VAL A 13 9.56 -5.58 -8.53
CA VAL A 13 8.24 -4.94 -8.64
C VAL A 13 7.47 -5.19 -7.34
N ASN A 14 6.86 -4.13 -6.80
CA ASN A 14 6.00 -4.21 -5.63
C ASN A 14 4.54 -4.33 -6.07
N VAL A 15 3.89 -5.40 -5.68
CA VAL A 15 2.45 -5.63 -5.89
C VAL A 15 1.76 -5.88 -4.57
N GLY A 16 0.44 -5.94 -4.57
CA GLY A 16 -0.29 -6.36 -3.38
C GLY A 16 -1.75 -6.62 -3.67
N THR A 17 -2.38 -7.34 -2.77
CA THR A 17 -3.81 -7.67 -2.81
C THR A 17 -4.64 -6.64 -2.08
N ILE A 18 -5.67 -6.14 -2.75
CA ILE A 18 -6.71 -5.26 -2.21
C ILE A 18 -8.09 -5.81 -2.55
N GLY A 19 -9.13 -5.37 -1.86
CA GLY A 19 -10.51 -5.80 -2.09
C GLY A 19 -11.25 -6.06 -0.78
N HIS A 20 -12.51 -6.44 -0.90
CA HIS A 20 -13.42 -6.63 0.23
C HIS A 20 -12.95 -7.74 1.20
N VAL A 21 -13.39 -7.69 2.45
CA VAL A 21 -13.20 -8.77 3.42
C VAL A 21 -13.83 -10.07 2.87
N ASP A 22 -13.27 -11.21 3.19
CA ASP A 22 -13.71 -12.55 2.75
C ASP A 22 -13.70 -12.83 1.24
N HIS A 23 -13.19 -11.92 0.40
CA HIS A 23 -12.99 -12.19 -1.04
C HIS A 23 -11.77 -13.08 -1.34
N GLY A 24 -10.98 -13.45 -0.32
CA GLY A 24 -9.90 -14.44 -0.43
C GLY A 24 -8.54 -13.87 -0.81
N LYS A 25 -8.23 -12.62 -0.41
CA LYS A 25 -6.92 -11.96 -0.65
C LYS A 25 -5.75 -12.77 -0.08
N THR A 26 -5.82 -13.11 1.19
CA THR A 26 -4.76 -13.87 1.89
C THR A 26 -4.65 -15.31 1.34
N THR A 27 -5.77 -15.92 0.95
CA THR A 27 -5.76 -17.23 0.27
C THR A 27 -5.06 -17.16 -1.07
N LEU A 28 -5.32 -16.10 -1.86
CA LEU A 28 -4.63 -15.85 -3.14
C LEU A 28 -3.14 -15.58 -2.92
N THR A 29 -2.78 -14.80 -1.90
CA THR A 29 -1.39 -14.54 -1.53
C THR A 29 -0.66 -15.86 -1.18
N ALA A 30 -1.28 -16.74 -0.42
CA ALA A 30 -0.73 -18.07 -0.11
C ALA A 30 -0.59 -18.92 -1.37
N ALA A 31 -1.61 -18.94 -2.25
CA ALA A 31 -1.58 -19.67 -3.51
C ALA A 31 -0.46 -19.16 -4.45
N LEU A 32 -0.29 -17.85 -4.56
CA LEU A 32 0.81 -17.23 -5.31
C LEU A 32 2.17 -17.71 -4.82
N THR A 33 2.42 -17.63 -3.51
CA THR A 33 3.71 -18.08 -2.95
C THR A 33 3.95 -19.57 -3.18
N LYS A 34 2.91 -20.42 -3.07
CA LYS A 34 3.02 -21.87 -3.31
C LYS A 34 3.33 -22.19 -4.78
N VAL A 35 2.46 -21.75 -5.68
CA VAL A 35 2.57 -22.05 -7.12
C VAL A 35 3.88 -21.54 -7.69
N MET A 36 4.29 -20.32 -7.31
CA MET A 36 5.52 -19.74 -7.82
C MET A 36 6.76 -20.35 -7.21
N ALA A 37 6.72 -20.78 -5.93
CA ALA A 37 7.83 -21.52 -5.31
C ALA A 37 8.04 -22.89 -5.98
N GLU A 38 6.97 -23.62 -6.29
CA GLU A 38 7.03 -24.89 -6.99
C GLU A 38 7.60 -24.77 -8.41
N LYS A 39 7.27 -23.67 -9.11
CA LYS A 39 7.65 -23.48 -10.52
C LYS A 39 9.00 -22.80 -10.72
N PHE A 40 9.33 -21.80 -9.88
CA PHE A 40 10.51 -20.94 -10.06
C PHE A 40 11.42 -20.91 -8.83
N GLY A 41 11.10 -21.68 -7.80
CA GLY A 41 11.81 -21.65 -6.53
C GLY A 41 11.39 -20.48 -5.64
N GLY A 42 11.75 -20.54 -4.39
CA GLY A 42 11.39 -19.58 -3.37
C GLY A 42 10.79 -20.27 -2.14
N GLU A 43 10.20 -19.48 -1.25
CA GLU A 43 9.62 -19.99 -0.02
C GLU A 43 8.08 -19.90 -0.08
N TYR A 44 7.41 -21.04 0.07
CA TYR A 44 5.96 -21.06 0.29
C TYR A 44 5.61 -20.48 1.66
N LYS A 45 4.61 -19.60 1.69
CA LYS A 45 4.00 -19.06 2.91
C LYS A 45 2.57 -19.53 3.03
N ALA A 46 2.31 -20.38 4.01
CA ALA A 46 0.96 -20.84 4.31
C ALA A 46 0.10 -19.70 4.88
N TYR A 47 -1.21 -19.85 4.79
CA TYR A 47 -2.18 -18.84 5.26
C TYR A 47 -1.90 -18.37 6.70
N ASP A 48 -1.65 -19.29 7.62
CA ASP A 48 -1.34 -19.03 9.04
C ASP A 48 0.05 -18.41 9.28
N GLN A 49 0.89 -18.40 8.26
CA GLN A 49 2.18 -17.72 8.28
C GLN A 49 2.09 -16.29 7.73
N ILE A 50 1.02 -15.97 6.99
CA ILE A 50 0.69 -14.63 6.51
C ILE A 50 -0.07 -13.91 7.60
N ASP A 51 -1.25 -14.41 8.00
CA ASP A 51 -2.04 -13.92 9.15
C ASP A 51 -1.52 -14.55 10.45
N LYS A 52 -0.55 -13.89 11.07
CA LYS A 52 0.21 -14.45 12.22
C LYS A 52 -0.36 -14.13 13.58
N ALA A 53 -1.01 -12.95 13.70
CA ALA A 53 -1.50 -12.48 14.99
C ALA A 53 -2.61 -13.40 15.52
N PRO A 54 -2.64 -13.71 16.82
CA PRO A 54 -3.72 -14.51 17.41
C PRO A 54 -5.11 -13.96 17.11
N GLU A 55 -5.23 -12.63 17.05
CA GLU A 55 -6.48 -11.93 16.76
C GLU A 55 -6.91 -12.11 15.30
N GLU A 56 -5.97 -12.07 14.34
CA GLU A 56 -6.21 -12.35 12.92
C GLU A 56 -6.74 -13.79 12.72
N ARG A 57 -6.09 -14.75 13.37
CA ARG A 57 -6.51 -16.16 13.33
C ARG A 57 -7.87 -16.40 13.97
N ALA A 58 -8.14 -15.76 15.12
CA ALA A 58 -9.39 -15.92 15.83
C ALA A 58 -10.59 -15.34 15.07
N ARG A 59 -10.37 -14.25 14.33
CA ARG A 59 -11.42 -13.55 13.56
C ARG A 59 -11.48 -13.99 12.10
N GLY A 60 -10.45 -14.67 11.58
CA GLY A 60 -10.32 -15.02 10.17
C GLY A 60 -10.17 -13.81 9.23
N ILE A 61 -9.67 -12.69 9.74
CA ILE A 61 -9.49 -11.43 8.98
C ILE A 61 -8.07 -10.91 9.13
N THR A 62 -7.50 -10.36 8.06
CA THR A 62 -6.21 -9.66 8.07
C THR A 62 -6.37 -8.30 8.73
N ILE A 63 -5.54 -8.00 9.71
CA ILE A 63 -5.50 -6.73 10.47
C ILE A 63 -4.31 -5.88 10.03
N ALA A 64 -3.11 -6.47 10.04
CA ALA A 64 -1.87 -5.83 9.64
C ALA A 64 -1.48 -6.22 8.22
N THR A 65 -0.72 -5.36 7.54
CA THR A 65 -0.13 -5.73 6.25
C THR A 65 0.89 -6.85 6.44
N ALA A 66 0.85 -7.85 5.56
CA ALA A 66 1.84 -8.91 5.52
C ALA A 66 2.67 -8.82 4.25
N HIS A 67 3.99 -9.01 4.37
CA HIS A 67 4.91 -8.96 3.24
C HIS A 67 5.42 -10.35 2.91
N VAL A 68 5.28 -10.76 1.65
CA VAL A 68 5.82 -12.00 1.10
C VAL A 68 6.61 -11.72 -0.17
N GLU A 69 7.43 -12.65 -0.60
CA GLU A 69 8.15 -12.57 -1.87
C GLU A 69 7.89 -13.81 -2.73
N TYR A 70 7.88 -13.64 -4.03
CA TYR A 70 7.91 -14.72 -5.03
C TYR A 70 8.52 -14.20 -6.33
N GLN A 71 8.79 -15.08 -7.27
CA GLN A 71 9.35 -14.71 -8.55
C GLN A 71 8.64 -15.38 -9.72
N SER A 72 8.57 -14.68 -10.85
CA SER A 72 8.25 -15.24 -12.15
C SER A 72 9.54 -15.57 -12.93
N ALA A 73 9.41 -16.02 -14.15
CA ALA A 73 10.55 -16.14 -15.04
C ALA A 73 11.25 -14.79 -15.26
N ALA A 74 10.48 -13.69 -15.31
CA ALA A 74 10.96 -12.37 -15.69
C ALA A 74 11.29 -11.45 -14.52
N ARG A 75 10.62 -11.60 -13.34
CA ARG A 75 10.63 -10.60 -12.27
C ARG A 75 10.69 -11.20 -10.88
N HIS A 76 11.17 -10.39 -9.93
CA HIS A 76 11.04 -10.62 -8.49
C HIS A 76 9.94 -9.71 -7.95
N TYR A 77 8.97 -10.29 -7.26
CA TYR A 77 7.84 -9.58 -6.65
C TYR A 77 7.98 -9.51 -5.14
N ALA A 78 7.89 -8.30 -4.59
CA ALA A 78 7.48 -8.10 -3.21
C ALA A 78 5.97 -7.91 -3.20
N HIS A 79 5.27 -8.67 -2.37
CA HIS A 79 3.81 -8.68 -2.32
C HIS A 79 3.34 -8.27 -0.93
N VAL A 80 2.45 -7.28 -0.88
CA VAL A 80 1.81 -6.79 0.34
C VAL A 80 0.38 -7.32 0.39
N ASP A 81 0.08 -8.16 1.34
CA ASP A 81 -1.31 -8.57 1.62
C ASP A 81 -1.98 -7.51 2.51
N CYS A 82 -3.03 -6.86 1.99
CA CYS A 82 -3.71 -5.77 2.66
C CYS A 82 -4.99 -6.23 3.36
N PRO A 83 -5.33 -5.65 4.54
CA PRO A 83 -6.60 -5.93 5.19
C PRO A 83 -7.79 -5.50 4.32
N GLY A 84 -8.89 -6.22 4.40
CA GLY A 84 -10.12 -5.94 3.67
C GLY A 84 -11.20 -5.23 4.50
N HIS A 85 -11.10 -5.27 5.83
CA HIS A 85 -12.11 -4.74 6.74
C HIS A 85 -12.00 -3.22 6.88
N ALA A 86 -13.15 -2.53 6.96
CA ALA A 86 -13.22 -1.07 7.05
C ALA A 86 -12.46 -0.47 8.24
N ASP A 87 -12.40 -1.18 9.37
CA ASP A 87 -11.69 -0.72 10.56
C ASP A 87 -10.16 -0.62 10.36
N TYR A 88 -9.61 -1.33 9.37
CA TYR A 88 -8.17 -1.42 9.12
C TYR A 88 -7.73 -0.68 7.85
N VAL A 89 -8.58 0.20 7.32
CA VAL A 89 -8.30 0.98 6.09
C VAL A 89 -6.98 1.75 6.17
N LYS A 90 -6.57 2.22 7.36
CA LYS A 90 -5.25 2.84 7.55
C LYS A 90 -4.10 1.93 7.11
N ASN A 91 -4.16 0.66 7.46
CA ASN A 91 -3.16 -0.33 7.05
C ASN A 91 -3.24 -0.64 5.55
N MET A 92 -4.47 -0.68 5.00
CA MET A 92 -4.67 -0.80 3.55
C MET A 92 -4.05 0.37 2.79
N ILE A 93 -4.28 1.62 3.23
CA ILE A 93 -3.69 2.82 2.61
C ILE A 93 -2.15 2.75 2.64
N THR A 94 -1.58 2.38 3.77
CA THR A 94 -0.12 2.22 3.93
C THR A 94 0.44 1.15 2.99
N GLY A 95 -0.22 0.01 2.89
CA GLY A 95 0.18 -1.06 1.96
C GLY A 95 0.05 -0.63 0.50
N ALA A 96 -1.08 -0.04 0.13
CA ALA A 96 -1.34 0.41 -1.24
C ALA A 96 -0.32 1.48 -1.71
N ALA A 97 0.08 2.40 -0.84
CA ALA A 97 1.08 3.41 -1.15
C ALA A 97 2.46 2.84 -1.54
N GLN A 98 2.71 1.58 -1.22
CA GLN A 98 3.96 0.88 -1.55
C GLN A 98 3.92 0.16 -2.89
N MET A 99 2.76 0.04 -3.55
CA MET A 99 2.58 -0.79 -4.73
C MET A 99 2.94 -0.06 -6.03
N ASP A 100 3.58 -0.79 -6.94
CA ASP A 100 3.76 -0.41 -8.35
C ASP A 100 2.55 -0.87 -9.19
N GLY A 101 1.80 -1.83 -8.67
CA GLY A 101 0.52 -2.30 -9.19
C GLY A 101 -0.26 -3.07 -8.14
N ALA A 102 -1.58 -3.00 -8.16
CA ALA A 102 -2.46 -3.72 -7.26
C ALA A 102 -3.16 -4.90 -7.94
N ILE A 103 -3.40 -5.95 -7.17
CA ILE A 103 -4.29 -7.05 -7.54
C ILE A 103 -5.61 -6.84 -6.80
N LEU A 104 -6.64 -6.45 -7.54
CA LEU A 104 -7.98 -6.33 -7.00
C LEU A 104 -8.62 -7.72 -6.95
N VAL A 105 -8.92 -8.20 -5.76
CA VAL A 105 -9.56 -9.50 -5.56
C VAL A 105 -11.06 -9.29 -5.34
N VAL A 106 -11.86 -9.86 -6.22
CA VAL A 106 -13.33 -9.80 -6.16
C VAL A 106 -13.86 -11.22 -6.18
N SER A 107 -14.79 -11.53 -5.27
CA SER A 107 -15.50 -12.82 -5.32
C SER A 107 -16.42 -12.85 -6.54
N ALA A 108 -16.29 -13.87 -7.37
CA ALA A 108 -17.15 -14.08 -8.53
C ALA A 108 -18.60 -14.37 -8.12
N ALA A 109 -18.81 -14.91 -6.92
CA ALA A 109 -20.15 -15.22 -6.41
C ALA A 109 -20.85 -13.98 -5.81
N ASP A 110 -20.10 -13.06 -5.19
CA ASP A 110 -20.66 -11.91 -4.47
C ASP A 110 -20.62 -10.62 -5.30
N GLY A 111 -19.72 -10.55 -6.30
CA GLY A 111 -19.46 -9.34 -7.07
C GLY A 111 -18.75 -8.24 -6.26
N PRO A 112 -18.69 -7.01 -6.80
CA PRO A 112 -18.09 -5.87 -6.11
C PRO A 112 -18.90 -5.44 -4.89
N MET A 113 -18.27 -5.40 -3.74
CA MET A 113 -18.83 -5.04 -2.44
C MET A 113 -18.37 -3.64 -2.01
N PRO A 114 -18.92 -3.04 -0.93
CA PRO A 114 -18.60 -1.66 -0.54
C PRO A 114 -17.10 -1.38 -0.37
N GLN A 115 -16.33 -2.27 0.28
CA GLN A 115 -14.88 -2.07 0.43
C GLN A 115 -14.14 -2.26 -0.90
N THR A 116 -14.68 -3.02 -1.87
CA THR A 116 -14.10 -3.09 -3.22
C THR A 116 -14.04 -1.69 -3.84
N ARG A 117 -15.14 -0.94 -3.79
CA ARG A 117 -15.24 0.43 -4.29
C ARG A 117 -14.29 1.37 -3.55
N GLU A 118 -14.28 1.30 -2.22
CA GLU A 118 -13.39 2.12 -1.38
C GLU A 118 -11.91 1.83 -1.67
N HIS A 119 -11.53 0.56 -1.83
CA HIS A 119 -10.14 0.18 -2.10
C HIS A 119 -9.65 0.63 -3.49
N ILE A 120 -10.50 0.58 -4.53
CA ILE A 120 -10.16 1.12 -5.86
C ILE A 120 -9.92 2.63 -5.75
N LEU A 121 -10.84 3.35 -5.10
CA LEU A 121 -10.73 4.78 -4.88
C LEU A 121 -9.43 5.14 -4.14
N LEU A 122 -9.17 4.48 -3.03
CA LEU A 122 -7.97 4.73 -2.21
C LEU A 122 -6.68 4.39 -2.97
N ALA A 123 -6.65 3.28 -3.70
CA ALA A 123 -5.51 2.92 -4.54
C ALA A 123 -5.21 4.02 -5.57
N TYR A 124 -6.23 4.56 -6.22
CA TYR A 124 -6.08 5.71 -7.13
C TYR A 124 -5.51 6.94 -6.41
N GLN A 125 -6.04 7.27 -5.23
CA GLN A 125 -5.64 8.47 -4.48
C GLN A 125 -4.20 8.39 -3.96
N VAL A 126 -3.76 7.23 -3.47
CA VAL A 126 -2.37 7.05 -3.03
C VAL A 126 -1.39 6.89 -4.20
N GLY A 127 -1.92 6.85 -5.44
CA GLY A 127 -1.13 6.87 -6.66
C GLY A 127 -0.66 5.50 -7.15
N VAL A 128 -1.39 4.42 -6.84
CA VAL A 128 -1.16 3.11 -7.47
C VAL A 128 -1.38 3.25 -8.98
N PRO A 129 -0.34 3.02 -9.82
CA PRO A 129 -0.44 3.36 -11.24
C PRO A 129 -1.16 2.31 -12.08
N HIS A 130 -1.17 1.06 -11.65
CA HIS A 130 -1.72 -0.07 -12.41
C HIS A 130 -2.54 -0.99 -11.53
N MET A 131 -3.56 -1.62 -12.12
CA MET A 131 -4.40 -2.59 -11.44
C MET A 131 -4.64 -3.80 -12.35
N VAL A 132 -4.60 -5.00 -11.76
CA VAL A 132 -5.00 -6.26 -12.39
C VAL A 132 -6.08 -6.86 -11.50
N VAL A 133 -7.05 -7.55 -12.08
CA VAL A 133 -8.18 -8.12 -11.31
C VAL A 133 -8.09 -9.64 -11.28
N PHE A 134 -8.39 -10.21 -10.13
CA PHE A 134 -8.60 -11.64 -9.96
C PHE A 134 -10.04 -11.87 -9.46
N LEU A 135 -10.89 -12.43 -10.34
CA LEU A 135 -12.23 -12.91 -9.98
C LEU A 135 -12.09 -14.25 -9.29
N ASN A 136 -12.06 -14.21 -7.96
CA ASN A 136 -11.84 -15.37 -7.10
C ASN A 136 -13.12 -16.14 -6.81
N LYS A 137 -12.98 -17.34 -6.28
CA LYS A 137 -14.10 -18.25 -5.93
C LYS A 137 -14.95 -18.65 -7.16
N ALA A 138 -14.33 -18.75 -8.32
CA ALA A 138 -15.02 -19.19 -9.53
C ALA A 138 -15.53 -20.63 -9.44
N ASP A 139 -15.00 -21.43 -8.52
CA ASP A 139 -15.49 -22.76 -8.17
C ASP A 139 -16.89 -22.77 -7.52
N MET A 140 -17.40 -21.62 -7.10
CA MET A 140 -18.73 -21.45 -6.51
C MET A 140 -19.79 -20.96 -7.54
N VAL A 141 -19.39 -20.75 -8.79
CA VAL A 141 -20.26 -20.16 -9.82
C VAL A 141 -20.28 -21.05 -11.05
N ASP A 142 -21.44 -21.65 -11.31
CA ASP A 142 -21.67 -22.51 -12.49
C ASP A 142 -22.25 -21.73 -13.69
N ASP A 143 -22.65 -20.48 -13.48
CA ASP A 143 -23.30 -19.63 -14.47
C ASP A 143 -22.30 -18.68 -15.15
N ALA A 144 -22.04 -18.91 -16.42
CA ALA A 144 -21.14 -18.08 -17.21
C ALA A 144 -21.66 -16.65 -17.41
N GLU A 145 -22.99 -16.44 -17.51
CA GLU A 145 -23.60 -15.12 -17.66
C GLU A 145 -23.38 -14.27 -16.39
N LEU A 146 -23.41 -14.90 -15.22
CA LEU A 146 -23.11 -14.23 -13.95
C LEU A 146 -21.64 -13.78 -13.90
N LEU A 147 -20.71 -14.62 -14.35
CA LEU A 147 -19.30 -14.25 -14.41
C LEU A 147 -19.06 -13.05 -15.34
N GLU A 148 -19.69 -13.03 -16.52
CA GLU A 148 -19.62 -11.89 -17.45
C GLU A 148 -20.20 -10.62 -16.86
N LEU A 149 -21.33 -10.71 -16.14
CA LEU A 149 -21.95 -9.57 -15.47
C LEU A 149 -21.05 -8.97 -14.39
N VAL A 150 -20.45 -9.82 -13.55
CA VAL A 150 -19.50 -9.39 -12.50
C VAL A 150 -18.27 -8.74 -13.12
N GLU A 151 -17.74 -9.31 -14.20
CA GLU A 151 -16.61 -8.72 -14.93
C GLU A 151 -16.95 -7.32 -15.45
N LEU A 152 -18.13 -7.16 -16.05
CA LEU A 152 -18.58 -5.87 -16.57
C LEU A 152 -18.73 -4.83 -15.46
N GLU A 153 -19.34 -5.20 -14.33
CA GLU A 153 -19.48 -4.30 -13.18
C GLU A 153 -18.11 -3.86 -12.62
N VAL A 154 -17.13 -4.76 -12.57
CA VAL A 154 -15.77 -4.43 -12.14
C VAL A 154 -15.11 -3.46 -13.11
N ARG A 155 -15.26 -3.65 -14.44
CA ARG A 155 -14.73 -2.74 -15.46
C ARG A 155 -15.33 -1.34 -15.36
N ASP A 156 -16.63 -1.24 -15.13
CA ASP A 156 -17.32 0.03 -14.93
C ASP A 156 -16.80 0.76 -13.69
N LEU A 157 -16.61 0.05 -12.58
CA LEU A 157 -16.02 0.62 -11.37
C LEU A 157 -14.59 1.11 -11.57
N LEU A 158 -13.75 0.34 -12.25
CA LEU A 158 -12.39 0.75 -12.57
C LEU A 158 -12.38 2.04 -13.38
N THR A 159 -13.25 2.12 -14.39
CA THR A 159 -13.39 3.32 -15.24
C THR A 159 -13.90 4.52 -14.45
N MET A 160 -14.89 4.33 -13.56
CA MET A 160 -15.39 5.38 -12.66
C MET A 160 -14.25 5.99 -11.82
N TYR A 161 -13.35 5.16 -11.30
CA TYR A 161 -12.20 5.58 -10.50
C TYR A 161 -10.92 5.84 -11.31
N LYS A 162 -11.06 6.05 -12.63
CA LYS A 162 -10.01 6.50 -13.55
C LYS A 162 -8.88 5.48 -13.81
N PHE A 163 -9.12 4.20 -13.55
CA PHE A 163 -8.31 3.14 -14.09
C PHE A 163 -8.82 2.73 -15.49
N PRO A 164 -7.96 2.17 -16.36
CA PRO A 164 -8.37 1.80 -17.72
C PRO A 164 -9.20 0.51 -17.73
N GLY A 165 -10.48 0.57 -17.32
CA GLY A 165 -11.35 -0.58 -17.14
C GLY A 165 -11.39 -1.53 -18.34
N ASP A 166 -11.47 -0.99 -19.56
CA ASP A 166 -11.50 -1.80 -20.82
C ASP A 166 -10.19 -2.58 -21.07
N LYS A 167 -9.05 -2.05 -20.60
CA LYS A 167 -7.72 -2.62 -20.85
C LYS A 167 -7.18 -3.42 -19.66
N THR A 168 -7.79 -3.29 -18.51
CA THR A 168 -7.33 -3.97 -17.29
C THR A 168 -7.51 -5.49 -17.46
N PRO A 169 -6.45 -6.28 -17.27
CA PRO A 169 -6.57 -7.75 -17.28
C PRO A 169 -7.46 -8.21 -16.12
N ILE A 170 -8.41 -9.08 -16.45
CA ILE A 170 -9.27 -9.75 -15.46
C ILE A 170 -9.08 -11.25 -15.63
N ILE A 171 -8.62 -11.93 -14.59
CA ILE A 171 -8.38 -13.36 -14.55
C ILE A 171 -9.40 -14.00 -13.64
N THR A 172 -10.13 -14.98 -14.15
CA THR A 172 -11.09 -15.77 -13.38
C THR A 172 -10.43 -17.04 -12.85
N GLY A 173 -10.61 -17.32 -11.55
CA GLY A 173 -10.00 -18.48 -10.93
C GLY A 173 -10.48 -18.75 -9.51
N SER A 174 -9.89 -19.75 -8.88
CA SER A 174 -10.09 -20.09 -7.48
C SER A 174 -8.75 -20.24 -6.78
N ALA A 175 -8.47 -19.31 -5.88
CA ALA A 175 -7.26 -19.34 -5.07
C ALA A 175 -7.20 -20.60 -4.19
N LEU A 176 -8.36 -21.09 -3.70
CA LEU A 176 -8.45 -22.31 -2.91
C LEU A 176 -8.06 -23.53 -3.75
N LYS A 177 -8.63 -23.68 -4.96
CA LYS A 177 -8.28 -24.76 -5.89
C LYS A 177 -6.81 -24.75 -6.27
N ALA A 178 -6.25 -23.57 -6.55
CA ALA A 178 -4.83 -23.43 -6.81
C ALA A 178 -3.97 -23.83 -5.60
N LEU A 179 -4.38 -23.47 -4.40
CA LEU A 179 -3.70 -23.85 -3.15
C LEU A 179 -3.75 -25.37 -2.89
N GLU A 180 -4.84 -26.04 -3.31
CA GLU A 180 -4.99 -27.48 -3.27
C GLU A 180 -4.17 -28.21 -4.35
N GLY A 181 -3.63 -27.48 -5.34
CA GLY A 181 -2.87 -28.05 -6.47
C GLY A 181 -3.75 -28.56 -7.62
N ASP A 182 -4.97 -28.04 -7.73
CA ASP A 182 -5.89 -28.38 -8.81
C ASP A 182 -5.37 -27.83 -10.14
N GLU A 183 -5.23 -28.70 -11.15
CA GLU A 183 -4.70 -28.37 -12.48
C GLU A 183 -5.79 -27.93 -13.48
N SER A 184 -7.04 -27.79 -13.03
CA SER A 184 -8.10 -27.20 -13.87
C SER A 184 -7.81 -25.74 -14.22
N GLU A 185 -8.49 -25.19 -15.22
CA GLU A 185 -8.26 -23.81 -15.68
C GLU A 185 -8.42 -22.76 -14.58
N ILE A 186 -9.32 -22.99 -13.61
CA ILE A 186 -9.56 -22.10 -12.47
C ILE A 186 -8.62 -22.33 -11.29
N GLY A 187 -7.82 -23.41 -11.28
CA GLY A 187 -6.85 -23.75 -10.24
C GLY A 187 -5.47 -23.14 -10.50
N VAL A 188 -4.43 -23.95 -10.45
CA VAL A 188 -3.02 -23.56 -10.67
C VAL A 188 -2.83 -22.73 -11.97
N PRO A 189 -3.42 -23.12 -13.12
CA PRO A 189 -3.29 -22.33 -14.34
C PRO A 189 -3.81 -20.88 -14.21
N SER A 190 -4.85 -20.63 -13.43
CA SER A 190 -5.38 -19.28 -13.22
C SER A 190 -4.37 -18.37 -12.49
N VAL A 191 -3.67 -18.90 -11.49
CA VAL A 191 -2.61 -18.19 -10.76
C VAL A 191 -1.42 -17.89 -11.67
N LEU A 192 -1.05 -18.82 -12.54
CA LEU A 192 0.01 -18.59 -13.55
C LEU A 192 -0.40 -17.53 -14.56
N LYS A 193 -1.67 -17.53 -15.02
CA LYS A 193 -2.23 -16.47 -15.90
C LYS A 193 -2.21 -15.10 -15.19
N LEU A 194 -2.52 -15.06 -13.89
CA LEU A 194 -2.44 -13.83 -13.10
C LEU A 194 -1.02 -13.28 -13.07
N VAL A 195 -0.02 -14.11 -12.77
CA VAL A 195 1.38 -13.67 -12.75
C VAL A 195 1.86 -13.23 -14.13
N GLN A 196 1.45 -13.94 -15.18
CA GLN A 196 1.74 -13.50 -16.56
C GLN A 196 1.11 -12.12 -16.86
N ALA A 197 -0.13 -11.88 -16.41
CA ALA A 197 -0.77 -10.58 -16.56
C ALA A 197 -0.03 -9.48 -15.78
N LEU A 198 0.50 -9.77 -14.59
CA LEU A 198 1.37 -8.84 -13.85
C LEU A 198 2.67 -8.53 -14.62
N ASP A 199 3.31 -9.56 -15.19
CA ASP A 199 4.53 -9.39 -15.99
C ASP A 199 4.30 -8.52 -17.24
N ASP A 200 3.16 -8.70 -17.91
CA ASP A 200 2.87 -8.03 -19.19
C ASP A 200 2.26 -6.63 -19.00
N PHE A 201 1.38 -6.46 -18.02
CA PHE A 201 0.59 -5.23 -17.88
C PHE A 201 1.24 -4.18 -16.98
N ILE A 202 1.98 -4.59 -15.94
CA ILE A 202 2.67 -3.65 -15.05
C ILE A 202 4.07 -3.38 -15.63
N PRO A 203 4.40 -2.15 -16.08
CA PRO A 203 5.74 -1.86 -16.57
C PRO A 203 6.78 -1.97 -15.44
N VAL A 204 8.03 -2.27 -15.79
CA VAL A 204 9.13 -2.20 -14.82
C VAL A 204 9.26 -0.76 -14.33
N PRO A 205 9.11 -0.50 -13.02
CA PRO A 205 9.08 0.86 -12.51
C PRO A 205 10.42 1.57 -12.67
N LYS A 206 10.38 2.84 -13.07
CA LYS A 206 11.55 3.72 -13.03
C LYS A 206 11.79 4.14 -11.58
N ARG A 207 12.91 3.74 -10.99
CA ARG A 207 13.25 4.02 -9.61
C ARG A 207 14.00 5.34 -9.48
N ALA A 208 13.59 6.17 -8.51
CA ALA A 208 14.23 7.46 -8.21
C ALA A 208 15.52 7.27 -7.37
N VAL A 209 16.49 6.52 -7.90
CA VAL A 209 17.73 6.18 -7.17
C VAL A 209 18.69 7.36 -7.00
N GLU A 210 18.64 8.35 -7.88
CA GLU A 210 19.50 9.55 -7.83
C GLU A 210 19.06 10.60 -6.80
N GLY A 211 17.86 10.47 -6.23
CA GLY A 211 17.34 11.38 -5.21
C GLY A 211 18.02 11.19 -3.84
N ALA A 212 17.84 12.17 -2.95
CA ALA A 212 18.20 12.02 -1.55
C ALA A 212 17.39 10.89 -0.90
N PHE A 213 18.04 10.00 -0.15
CA PHE A 213 17.38 8.88 0.52
C PHE A 213 16.19 9.33 1.35
N LEU A 214 15.07 8.64 1.18
CA LEU A 214 13.85 8.81 1.96
C LEU A 214 13.09 7.48 2.03
N MET A 215 12.74 7.07 3.25
CA MET A 215 11.95 5.87 3.54
C MET A 215 10.92 6.17 4.63
N PRO A 216 9.61 6.15 4.33
CA PRO A 216 8.56 6.20 5.34
C PRO A 216 8.65 5.00 6.28
N VAL A 217 8.53 5.23 7.58
CA VAL A 217 8.51 4.19 8.61
C VAL A 217 7.14 3.53 8.64
N GLU A 218 7.08 2.23 8.38
CA GLU A 218 5.86 1.43 8.43
C GLU A 218 5.71 0.74 9.80
N ASP A 219 6.76 0.02 10.22
CA ASP A 219 6.80 -0.67 11.51
C ASP A 219 8.16 -0.53 12.19
N VAL A 220 8.17 -0.71 13.52
CA VAL A 220 9.35 -0.61 14.36
C VAL A 220 9.47 -1.86 15.24
N PHE A 221 10.60 -2.54 15.14
CA PHE A 221 10.90 -3.75 15.89
C PHE A 221 12.16 -3.58 16.73
N SER A 222 12.20 -4.25 17.89
CA SER A 222 13.40 -4.44 18.67
C SER A 222 13.91 -5.85 18.49
N ILE A 223 15.18 -5.99 18.07
CA ILE A 223 15.83 -7.29 17.91
C ILE A 223 16.89 -7.44 18.99
N ALA A 224 16.74 -8.45 19.85
CA ALA A 224 17.69 -8.73 20.92
C ALA A 224 19.12 -8.87 20.38
N GLY A 225 20.09 -8.11 20.92
CA GLY A 225 21.49 -8.09 20.51
C GLY A 225 21.80 -7.35 19.20
N ARG A 226 20.77 -6.80 18.50
CA ARG A 226 20.98 -6.07 17.24
C ARG A 226 20.47 -4.62 17.26
N GLY A 227 19.54 -4.29 18.15
CA GLY A 227 18.97 -2.95 18.31
C GLY A 227 17.61 -2.77 17.63
N THR A 228 17.29 -1.53 17.30
CA THR A 228 16.02 -1.16 16.66
C THR A 228 16.11 -1.31 15.15
N VAL A 229 15.09 -1.94 14.58
CA VAL A 229 14.90 -2.09 13.15
C VAL A 229 13.62 -1.36 12.76
N VAL A 230 13.71 -0.50 11.76
CA VAL A 230 12.56 0.14 11.14
C VAL A 230 12.32 -0.43 9.75
N THR A 231 11.09 -0.72 9.42
CA THR A 231 10.72 -1.25 8.11
C THR A 231 9.99 -0.22 7.29
N GLY A 232 10.10 -0.31 5.98
CA GLY A 232 9.39 0.51 5.03
C GLY A 232 9.86 0.28 3.60
N ARG A 233 9.16 0.87 2.65
CA ARG A 233 9.61 0.95 1.27
C ARG A 233 10.44 2.21 1.07
N ILE A 234 11.60 2.07 0.48
CA ILE A 234 12.42 3.23 0.09
C ILE A 234 11.70 3.97 -1.05
N GLU A 235 11.31 5.21 -0.79
CA GLU A 235 10.58 6.06 -1.75
C GLU A 235 11.53 6.60 -2.81
N ARG A 236 12.73 7.05 -2.40
CA ARG A 236 13.79 7.56 -3.29
C ARG A 236 15.17 7.39 -2.68
N GLY A 237 16.19 7.47 -3.54
CA GLY A 237 17.59 7.42 -3.16
C GLY A 237 18.10 6.04 -2.79
N ILE A 238 19.25 6.02 -2.17
CA ILE A 238 19.98 4.83 -1.72
C ILE A 238 20.42 5.04 -0.28
N VAL A 239 20.35 3.98 0.54
CA VAL A 239 20.95 3.94 1.88
C VAL A 239 21.95 2.80 1.96
N LYS A 240 23.12 3.07 2.54
CA LYS A 240 24.21 2.11 2.74
C LYS A 240 24.49 1.90 4.22
N ILE A 241 25.15 0.80 4.52
CA ILE A 241 25.68 0.57 5.86
C ILE A 241 26.70 1.67 6.21
N ASN A 242 26.59 2.22 7.41
CA ASN A 242 27.30 3.36 7.97
C ASN A 242 26.86 4.74 7.48
N ASP A 243 25.84 4.85 6.64
CA ASP A 243 25.26 6.15 6.33
C ASP A 243 24.64 6.79 7.59
N GLU A 244 24.88 8.09 7.76
CA GLU A 244 24.12 8.92 8.71
C GLU A 244 22.75 9.20 8.13
N VAL A 245 21.71 9.01 8.95
CA VAL A 245 20.32 9.24 8.58
C VAL A 245 19.61 10.07 9.65
N GLU A 246 18.56 10.76 9.28
CA GLU A 246 17.67 11.48 10.20
C GLU A 246 16.31 10.80 10.27
N ILE A 247 15.72 10.83 11.47
CA ILE A 247 14.34 10.44 11.77
C ILE A 247 13.55 11.73 11.87
N VAL A 248 12.61 11.96 10.95
CA VAL A 248 11.89 13.23 10.79
C VAL A 248 10.38 13.04 10.88
N GLY A 249 9.70 13.99 11.53
CA GLY A 249 8.25 14.02 11.69
C GLY A 249 7.78 13.58 13.06
N ILE A 250 6.58 14.01 13.46
CA ILE A 250 5.86 13.72 14.71
C ILE A 250 6.61 14.20 15.95
N ARG A 251 7.87 13.84 16.08
CA ARG A 251 8.79 14.17 17.20
C ARG A 251 9.93 15.06 16.72
N PRO A 252 10.73 15.64 17.64
CA PRO A 252 11.95 16.35 17.27
C PRO A 252 12.87 15.47 16.43
N THR A 253 13.44 16.05 15.38
CA THR A 253 14.34 15.35 14.47
C THR A 253 15.56 14.79 15.21
N GLN A 254 15.87 13.53 14.95
CA GLN A 254 17.00 12.82 15.55
C GLN A 254 17.92 12.30 14.47
N LYS A 255 19.25 12.29 14.76
CA LYS A 255 20.26 11.68 13.91
C LYS A 255 20.65 10.31 14.42
N THR A 256 20.87 9.38 13.52
CA THR A 256 21.33 8.04 13.80
C THR A 256 22.15 7.51 12.64
N THR A 257 22.64 6.29 12.75
CA THR A 257 23.44 5.63 11.71
C THR A 257 22.80 4.32 11.30
N CYS A 258 22.70 4.08 10.01
CA CYS A 258 22.33 2.78 9.46
C CYS A 258 23.44 1.75 9.72
N THR A 259 23.15 0.70 10.48
CA THR A 259 24.12 -0.36 10.78
C THR A 259 23.87 -1.65 9.99
N GLY A 260 22.80 -1.72 9.25
CA GLY A 260 22.46 -2.85 8.40
C GLY A 260 21.19 -2.62 7.62
N VAL A 261 21.11 -3.25 6.46
CA VAL A 261 19.94 -3.26 5.59
C VAL A 261 19.57 -4.71 5.29
N GLU A 262 18.29 -5.04 5.44
CA GLU A 262 17.78 -6.39 5.19
C GLU A 262 16.51 -6.33 4.35
N MET A 263 16.36 -7.29 3.45
CA MET A 263 15.14 -7.51 2.68
C MET A 263 14.78 -8.99 2.72
N PHE A 264 13.55 -9.33 3.14
CA PHE A 264 13.09 -10.72 3.28
C PHE A 264 14.08 -11.61 4.06
N ARG A 265 14.61 -11.10 5.18
CA ARG A 265 15.62 -11.74 6.05
C ARG A 265 16.97 -12.03 5.40
N LYS A 266 17.23 -11.50 4.21
CA LYS A 266 18.53 -11.54 3.52
C LYS A 266 19.24 -10.21 3.71
N LEU A 267 20.58 -10.24 3.84
CA LEU A 267 21.39 -9.04 3.99
C LEU A 267 21.55 -8.33 2.65
N LEU A 268 21.56 -7.01 2.70
CA LEU A 268 21.86 -6.12 1.59
C LEU A 268 23.08 -5.25 1.93
N ASP A 269 23.94 -4.97 0.96
CA ASP A 269 25.01 -3.98 1.10
C ASP A 269 24.42 -2.56 1.10
N GLU A 270 23.38 -2.37 0.29
CA GLU A 270 22.62 -1.12 0.17
C GLU A 270 21.14 -1.39 -0.15
N GLY A 271 20.27 -0.52 0.35
CA GLY A 271 18.86 -0.44 -0.05
C GLY A 271 18.68 0.69 -1.06
N GLN A 272 17.88 0.48 -2.09
CA GLN A 272 17.59 1.48 -3.11
C GLN A 272 16.09 1.73 -3.27
N ALA A 273 15.74 2.85 -3.92
CA ALA A 273 14.36 3.20 -4.23
C ALA A 273 13.57 2.00 -4.78
N GLY A 274 12.41 1.72 -4.19
CA GLY A 274 11.54 0.59 -4.51
C GLY A 274 11.73 -0.65 -3.64
N ASP A 275 12.82 -0.76 -2.88
CA ASP A 275 13.03 -1.90 -1.98
C ASP A 275 12.18 -1.77 -0.71
N ASN A 276 11.57 -2.88 -0.29
CA ASN A 276 10.97 -3.02 1.03
C ASN A 276 12.01 -3.58 1.99
N VAL A 277 12.53 -2.74 2.87
CA VAL A 277 13.68 -3.08 3.71
C VAL A 277 13.42 -2.88 5.19
N GLY A 278 14.17 -3.62 5.99
CA GLY A 278 14.41 -3.31 7.40
C GLY A 278 15.78 -2.62 7.53
N VAL A 279 15.80 -1.43 8.10
CA VAL A 279 17.02 -0.67 8.38
C VAL A 279 17.32 -0.73 9.87
N LEU A 280 18.51 -1.21 10.20
CA LEU A 280 18.99 -1.27 11.58
C LEU A 280 19.60 0.08 11.98
N LEU A 281 19.20 0.60 13.15
CA LEU A 281 19.60 1.91 13.63
C LEU A 281 20.50 1.78 14.86
N ARG A 282 21.59 2.57 14.87
CA ARG A 282 22.56 2.59 15.99
C ARG A 282 22.03 3.42 17.14
N GLY A 283 22.02 2.84 18.35
CA GLY A 283 21.73 3.59 19.58
C GLY A 283 20.32 4.15 19.70
N THR A 284 19.44 3.86 18.77
CA THR A 284 18.05 4.30 18.78
C THR A 284 17.20 3.26 19.49
N LYS A 285 16.41 3.68 20.49
CA LYS A 285 15.46 2.81 21.18
C LYS A 285 14.16 2.70 20.39
N ARG A 286 13.43 1.60 20.59
CA ARG A 286 12.15 1.37 19.88
C ARG A 286 11.13 2.49 20.14
N GLU A 287 11.07 3.00 21.36
CA GLU A 287 10.16 4.08 21.78
C GLU A 287 10.53 5.47 21.22
N GLU A 288 11.71 5.62 20.62
CA GLU A 288 12.18 6.88 20.03
C GLU A 288 11.78 7.03 18.57
N VAL A 289 11.31 5.94 17.94
CA VAL A 289 10.84 5.91 16.55
C VAL A 289 9.43 5.36 16.49
N GLU A 290 8.61 5.93 15.62
CA GLU A 290 7.25 5.45 15.43
C GLU A 290 6.82 5.52 13.96
N ARG A 291 5.79 4.72 13.64
CA ARG A 291 5.13 4.75 12.34
C ARG A 291 4.67 6.17 12.00
N GLY A 292 4.90 6.58 10.75
CA GLY A 292 4.55 7.92 10.25
C GLY A 292 5.70 8.90 10.22
N GLN A 293 6.81 8.62 10.91
CA GLN A 293 8.07 9.31 10.69
C GLN A 293 8.70 8.83 9.38
N VAL A 294 9.73 9.51 8.92
CA VAL A 294 10.56 9.07 7.80
C VAL A 294 12.01 8.95 8.22
N LEU A 295 12.72 7.97 7.64
CA LEU A 295 14.18 7.98 7.59
C LEU A 295 14.60 8.71 6.33
N CYS A 296 15.55 9.62 6.43
CA CYS A 296 16.03 10.36 5.28
C CYS A 296 17.52 10.69 5.37
N LYS A 297 18.08 11.12 4.23
CA LYS A 297 19.41 11.74 4.22
C LYS A 297 19.36 13.02 5.06
N PRO A 298 20.36 13.29 5.93
CA PRO A 298 20.36 14.47 6.79
C PRO A 298 20.09 15.77 6.03
N GLY A 299 19.13 16.55 6.54
CA GLY A 299 18.74 17.85 5.98
C GLY A 299 17.96 17.79 4.66
N SER A 300 17.53 16.62 4.19
CA SER A 300 16.87 16.50 2.88
C SER A 300 15.35 16.73 2.92
N ILE A 301 14.73 16.66 4.09
CA ILE A 301 13.31 16.95 4.32
C ILE A 301 13.13 17.49 5.74
N ASN A 302 12.12 18.35 5.93
CA ASN A 302 11.82 18.94 7.23
C ASN A 302 10.41 18.59 7.70
N PRO A 303 10.15 18.61 9.01
CA PRO A 303 8.82 18.46 9.55
C PRO A 303 8.07 19.79 9.47
N HIS A 304 6.78 19.74 9.11
CA HIS A 304 5.92 20.91 8.94
C HIS A 304 4.53 20.65 9.49
N THR A 305 3.89 21.72 9.97
CA THR A 305 2.51 21.68 10.50
C THR A 305 1.53 22.45 9.63
N LYS A 306 1.97 23.39 8.80
CA LYS A 306 1.08 24.27 8.03
C LYS A 306 1.43 24.26 6.54
N PHE A 307 0.42 24.07 5.69
CA PHE A 307 0.59 24.00 4.25
C PHE A 307 -0.66 24.44 3.47
N GLU A 308 -0.46 24.89 2.23
CA GLU A 308 -1.51 25.04 1.23
C GLU A 308 -1.68 23.73 0.45
N ALA A 309 -2.90 23.38 0.15
CA ALA A 309 -3.22 22.18 -0.63
C ALA A 309 -4.27 22.46 -1.70
N GLU A 310 -4.17 21.74 -2.80
CA GLU A 310 -5.24 21.57 -3.77
C GLU A 310 -6.00 20.29 -3.42
N VAL A 311 -7.30 20.40 -3.19
CA VAL A 311 -8.15 19.32 -2.68
C VAL A 311 -9.35 19.13 -3.58
N TYR A 312 -9.66 17.86 -3.85
CA TYR A 312 -10.94 17.43 -4.40
C TYR A 312 -11.77 16.78 -3.29
N VAL A 313 -13.01 17.27 -3.14
CA VAL A 313 -13.97 16.73 -2.17
C VAL A 313 -14.87 15.73 -2.87
N LEU A 314 -14.84 14.48 -2.39
CA LEU A 314 -15.61 13.39 -2.99
C LEU A 314 -17.11 13.63 -2.88
N THR A 315 -17.84 13.31 -3.96
CA THR A 315 -19.30 13.33 -3.99
C THR A 315 -19.88 12.15 -3.20
N LYS A 316 -21.20 12.19 -2.94
CA LYS A 316 -21.93 11.09 -2.32
C LYS A 316 -21.87 9.81 -3.16
N GLU A 317 -21.95 9.93 -4.48
CA GLU A 317 -21.89 8.83 -5.43
C GLU A 317 -20.52 8.15 -5.41
N GLU A 318 -19.46 8.92 -5.16
CA GLU A 318 -18.10 8.42 -4.98
C GLU A 318 -17.83 7.85 -3.57
N GLY A 319 -18.85 7.79 -2.72
CA GLY A 319 -18.72 7.31 -1.33
C GLY A 319 -18.31 8.39 -0.33
N GLY A 320 -18.20 9.64 -0.76
CA GLY A 320 -17.81 10.78 0.06
C GLY A 320 -18.92 11.39 0.91
N ARG A 321 -18.84 12.70 1.11
CA ARG A 321 -19.82 13.48 1.88
C ARG A 321 -21.07 13.76 1.07
N HIS A 322 -22.18 13.98 1.76
CA HIS A 322 -23.44 14.49 1.21
C HIS A 322 -23.78 15.89 1.73
N THR A 323 -22.97 16.44 2.64
CA THR A 323 -23.14 17.76 3.23
C THR A 323 -21.87 18.59 3.02
N PRO A 324 -21.99 19.93 2.90
CA PRO A 324 -20.82 20.80 2.84
C PRO A 324 -20.04 20.78 4.16
N PHE A 325 -18.80 21.26 4.11
CA PHE A 325 -18.05 21.59 5.32
C PHE A 325 -17.68 23.09 5.31
N PHE A 326 -17.37 23.60 6.49
CA PHE A 326 -17.14 25.02 6.76
C PHE A 326 -15.72 25.26 7.28
N LYS A 327 -15.33 26.51 7.40
CA LYS A 327 -14.09 26.93 8.05
C LYS A 327 -13.97 26.29 9.44
N GLY A 328 -12.77 25.80 9.74
CA GLY A 328 -12.51 25.09 11.01
C GLY A 328 -12.87 23.60 10.99
N TYR A 329 -13.25 23.04 9.85
CA TYR A 329 -13.41 21.59 9.69
C TYR A 329 -12.14 20.84 10.07
N ARG A 330 -12.25 19.75 10.85
CA ARG A 330 -11.12 19.05 11.45
C ARG A 330 -11.14 17.56 11.15
N PRO A 331 -10.88 17.14 9.90
CA PRO A 331 -10.76 15.75 9.52
C PRO A 331 -9.37 15.17 9.83
N GLN A 332 -9.19 13.90 9.49
CA GLN A 332 -7.88 13.23 9.49
C GLN A 332 -7.25 13.33 8.11
N PHE A 333 -5.99 13.72 8.07
CA PHE A 333 -5.15 13.79 6.87
C PHE A 333 -4.19 12.61 6.88
N TYR A 334 -4.27 11.77 5.88
CA TYR A 334 -3.46 10.56 5.73
C TYR A 334 -2.27 10.83 4.82
N PHE A 335 -1.07 10.86 5.40
CA PHE A 335 0.19 11.04 4.70
C PHE A 335 1.03 9.78 4.80
N ARG A 336 1.52 9.24 3.69
CA ARG A 336 2.39 8.04 3.68
C ARG A 336 1.86 6.93 4.60
N THR A 337 2.47 6.77 5.78
CA THR A 337 2.16 5.68 6.73
C THR A 337 1.38 6.11 7.97
N THR A 338 0.95 7.37 8.05
CA THR A 338 0.24 7.90 9.23
C THR A 338 -0.93 8.81 8.88
N ASP A 339 -1.75 9.09 9.86
CA ASP A 339 -2.80 10.09 9.83
C ASP A 339 -2.61 11.12 10.95
N VAL A 340 -2.94 12.36 10.64
CA VAL A 340 -2.89 13.48 11.59
C VAL A 340 -4.15 14.32 11.43
N THR A 341 -4.74 14.71 12.55
CA THR A 341 -5.86 15.66 12.55
C THR A 341 -5.35 17.05 12.16
N GLY A 342 -6.08 17.72 11.27
CA GLY A 342 -5.75 19.09 10.85
C GLY A 342 -6.99 19.98 10.79
N ALA A 343 -6.84 21.25 11.06
CA ALA A 343 -7.87 22.27 10.90
C ALA A 343 -7.78 22.90 9.49
N VAL A 344 -8.93 23.01 8.83
CA VAL A 344 -9.05 23.59 7.48
C VAL A 344 -9.39 25.06 7.57
N GLU A 345 -8.58 25.89 6.92
CA GLU A 345 -8.88 27.30 6.65
C GLU A 345 -9.29 27.43 5.18
N LEU A 346 -10.42 28.10 4.94
CA LEU A 346 -10.94 28.35 3.60
C LEU A 346 -10.42 29.67 3.05
N PRO A 347 -10.32 29.84 1.71
CA PRO A 347 -9.98 31.11 1.08
C PRO A 347 -10.95 32.22 1.47
N GLU A 348 -10.48 33.46 1.41
CA GLU A 348 -11.31 34.65 1.65
C GLU A 348 -12.52 34.65 0.71
N GLY A 349 -13.70 34.92 1.26
CA GLY A 349 -14.96 34.91 0.50
C GLY A 349 -15.60 33.52 0.30
N THR A 350 -14.94 32.43 0.76
CA THR A 350 -15.53 31.09 0.72
C THR A 350 -16.10 30.74 2.09
N GLU A 351 -17.41 30.60 2.18
CA GLU A 351 -18.09 30.22 3.44
C GLU A 351 -18.14 28.72 3.65
N MET A 352 -18.33 27.96 2.57
CA MET A 352 -18.46 26.49 2.61
C MET A 352 -17.87 25.85 1.35
N VAL A 353 -17.60 24.54 1.46
CA VAL A 353 -17.12 23.69 0.36
C VAL A 353 -18.11 22.54 0.17
N MET A 354 -18.55 22.37 -1.06
CA MET A 354 -19.52 21.32 -1.43
C MET A 354 -18.83 20.03 -1.85
N PRO A 355 -19.48 18.85 -1.67
CA PRO A 355 -19.06 17.64 -2.34
C PRO A 355 -18.96 17.84 -3.86
N GLY A 356 -17.85 17.40 -4.47
CA GLY A 356 -17.56 17.62 -5.90
C GLY A 356 -16.68 18.83 -6.19
N ASP A 357 -16.43 19.69 -5.21
CA ASP A 357 -15.59 20.87 -5.40
C ASP A 357 -14.09 20.52 -5.49
N ASN A 358 -13.40 21.27 -6.37
CA ASN A 358 -11.94 21.41 -6.35
C ASN A 358 -11.59 22.77 -5.73
N ILE A 359 -10.82 22.74 -4.65
CA ILE A 359 -10.53 23.96 -3.89
C ILE A 359 -9.10 24.00 -3.37
N LYS A 360 -8.54 25.19 -3.26
CA LYS A 360 -7.32 25.45 -2.49
C LYS A 360 -7.68 25.74 -1.05
N ILE A 361 -7.06 25.05 -0.13
CA ILE A 361 -7.26 25.21 1.31
C ILE A 361 -5.90 25.39 2.00
N VAL A 362 -5.92 25.99 3.18
CA VAL A 362 -4.79 25.97 4.10
C VAL A 362 -5.12 25.00 5.22
N VAL A 363 -4.17 24.15 5.57
CA VAL A 363 -4.32 23.14 6.61
C VAL A 363 -3.28 23.39 7.69
N GLU A 364 -3.72 23.33 8.95
CA GLU A 364 -2.85 23.33 10.13
C GLU A 364 -3.01 22.03 10.90
N LEU A 365 -1.95 21.22 10.90
CA LEU A 365 -1.91 19.90 11.55
C LEU A 365 -1.61 20.03 13.06
N ILE A 366 -2.13 19.13 13.85
CA ILE A 366 -1.86 19.07 15.31
C ILE A 366 -0.46 18.51 15.64
N ALA A 367 0.21 17.88 14.68
CA ALA A 367 1.57 17.33 14.82
C ALA A 367 2.36 17.55 13.52
N PRO A 368 3.68 17.75 13.62
CA PRO A 368 4.51 17.97 12.43
C PRO A 368 4.68 16.67 11.62
N ILE A 369 4.63 16.79 10.31
CA ILE A 369 4.84 15.69 9.37
C ILE A 369 6.03 16.02 8.47
N ALA A 370 6.87 15.05 8.15
CA ALA A 370 7.89 15.18 7.12
C ALA A 370 7.21 15.45 5.77
N MET A 371 7.32 16.70 5.28
CA MET A 371 6.52 17.21 4.20
C MET A 371 7.35 17.92 3.16
N GLU A 372 6.90 17.82 1.91
CA GLU A 372 7.43 18.55 0.78
C GLU A 372 6.29 18.85 -0.21
N GLN A 373 6.51 19.82 -1.09
CA GLN A 373 5.57 20.12 -2.18
C GLN A 373 5.37 18.90 -3.08
N GLY A 374 4.14 18.66 -3.50
CA GLY A 374 3.75 17.50 -4.32
C GLY A 374 3.37 16.26 -3.52
N LEU A 375 3.52 16.28 -2.18
CA LEU A 375 3.08 15.16 -1.34
C LEU A 375 1.56 15.00 -1.41
N ARG A 376 1.11 13.80 -1.77
CA ARG A 376 -0.32 13.46 -1.83
C ARG A 376 -0.83 13.02 -0.47
N PHE A 377 -2.12 13.24 -0.23
CA PHE A 377 -2.81 12.80 0.98
C PHE A 377 -4.28 12.49 0.71
N ALA A 378 -4.85 11.64 1.57
CA ALA A 378 -6.28 11.42 1.64
C ALA A 378 -6.88 12.15 2.85
N ILE A 379 -8.15 12.55 2.74
CA ILE A 379 -8.92 13.16 3.84
C ILE A 379 -9.98 12.18 4.26
N ARG A 380 -10.05 11.86 5.55
CA ARG A 380 -11.03 10.92 6.10
C ARG A 380 -11.78 11.51 7.29
N GLU A 381 -13.06 11.14 7.40
CA GLU A 381 -13.95 11.50 8.48
C GLU A 381 -14.91 10.34 8.77
N GLY A 382 -15.08 9.99 10.05
CA GLY A 382 -16.03 8.97 10.47
C GLY A 382 -15.86 7.61 9.78
N GLY A 383 -14.61 7.22 9.50
CA GLY A 383 -14.29 5.96 8.82
C GLY A 383 -14.44 5.97 7.30
N LYS A 384 -14.80 7.12 6.68
CA LYS A 384 -14.96 7.27 5.23
C LYS A 384 -13.92 8.20 4.64
N THR A 385 -13.49 7.93 3.42
CA THR A 385 -12.69 8.87 2.63
C THR A 385 -13.62 9.94 2.06
N VAL A 386 -13.33 11.19 2.37
CA VAL A 386 -14.17 12.34 1.98
C VAL A 386 -13.49 13.29 1.01
N GLY A 387 -12.20 13.10 0.77
CA GLY A 387 -11.45 13.90 -0.18
C GLY A 387 -10.03 13.41 -0.36
N ALA A 388 -9.35 14.00 -1.32
CA ALA A 388 -7.94 13.80 -1.57
C ALA A 388 -7.30 15.12 -2.01
N GLY A 389 -6.02 15.25 -1.77
CA GLY A 389 -5.31 16.45 -2.14
C GLY A 389 -3.82 16.25 -2.34
N VAL A 390 -3.19 17.33 -2.75
CA VAL A 390 -1.74 17.42 -2.90
C VAL A 390 -1.25 18.71 -2.23
N VAL A 391 -0.11 18.62 -1.55
CA VAL A 391 0.56 19.78 -0.95
C VAL A 391 1.05 20.69 -2.08
N ALA A 392 0.43 21.85 -2.21
CA ALA A 392 0.79 22.86 -3.21
C ALA A 392 1.97 23.71 -2.73
N LYS A 393 2.00 24.04 -1.44
CA LYS A 393 3.06 24.85 -0.83
C LYS A 393 3.16 24.56 0.67
N VAL A 394 4.36 24.41 1.16
CA VAL A 394 4.66 24.32 2.60
C VAL A 394 4.77 25.73 3.16
N ILE A 395 4.17 26.00 4.35
CA ILE A 395 4.15 27.32 5.00
C ILE A 395 5.01 27.32 6.26
N ALA A 396 4.81 26.34 7.19
CA ALA A 396 5.52 26.28 8.47
C ALA A 396 5.64 24.84 8.99
#